data_2c77a87cf877fc12eb7d371bfa205b47
#
_entry.id   2c77a87cf877fc12eb7d371bfa205b47
#
_cell.length_a   1.000
_cell.length_b   1.000
_cell.length_c   1.000
_cell.angle_alpha   90.00
_cell.angle_beta   90.00
_cell.angle_gamma   90.00
#
_symmetry.space_group_name_H-M   'P 1'
#
loop_
_entity.id
_entity.type
_entity.pdbx_description
1 polymer ?
#
loop_
_entity_poly.entity_id
_entity_poly.type
_entity_poly.pdbx_seq_one_letter_code
_entity_poly.pdbx_strand_id
1 'polypeptide(L)'
;MRRLGLPARLVTILEGETLLNDTTAFVSYRMAVRAAALGSFSLAWAAGAFVLISIGGLAVGLAVGWVVRKLRPLVTDSVAVSTLSLLTPFAAYLLAEQINASGVLAVVAAGAVASRTPLRTASARTRVRSNMVWDTATFAIGALVFTLIGLQIGRLVPAFLRRDALALSVAVLLVSAAVIGTRLLWVYLAGLLPRLASRRLRACDPMPSWRALVILGWAGLRGGDTLVMALAVPLQTASGAPFPARDVVVTVAFGVILVTLLFQGFTLRPLIKLFALPRGDAAEIEERRARLEAEQAAMKTLDEIGGLGHIPANALAQMRGAINQRTRLDLDDADHAAGHTGLTLEDAIRDAEQQVREASREAVARLRDNEVIGDAVFRKVISDLDLDEVRNIDEPII
;
A
#
# COMPACT_ATOMS: atom_id res chain seq x y z
N MET A 1 2.73 10.38 -2.43
CA MET A 1 2.43 10.98 -1.13
C MET A 1 3.60 10.90 -0.14
N ARG A 2 4.30 9.79 0.01
CA ARG A 2 5.52 9.69 0.86
C ARG A 2 6.60 10.73 0.54
N ARG A 3 6.78 11.08 -0.73
CA ARG A 3 7.73 12.13 -1.18
C ARG A 3 7.30 13.57 -0.82
N LEU A 4 6.10 13.77 -0.29
CA LEU A 4 5.57 15.10 0.08
C LEU A 4 5.82 15.47 1.55
N GLY A 5 6.51 14.62 2.33
CA GLY A 5 6.85 14.88 3.74
C GLY A 5 5.64 14.86 4.69
N LEU A 6 4.57 14.14 4.32
CA LEU A 6 3.43 13.93 5.21
C LEU A 6 3.79 12.98 6.35
N PRO A 7 3.28 13.19 7.57
CA PRO A 7 3.42 12.25 8.68
C PRO A 7 2.97 10.85 8.28
N ALA A 8 3.75 9.81 8.64
CA ALA A 8 3.51 8.42 8.24
C ALA A 8 2.10 7.94 8.60
N ARG A 9 1.58 8.36 9.75
CA ARG A 9 0.22 8.07 10.20
C ARG A 9 -0.85 8.58 9.22
N LEU A 10 -0.68 9.79 8.69
CA LEU A 10 -1.64 10.35 7.72
C LEU A 10 -1.58 9.59 6.40
N VAL A 11 -0.40 9.15 5.98
CA VAL A 11 -0.23 8.32 4.78
C VAL A 11 -0.93 6.98 4.95
N THR A 12 -0.78 6.30 6.09
CA THR A 12 -1.44 5.02 6.37
C THR A 12 -2.96 5.15 6.40
N ILE A 13 -3.49 6.22 7.01
CA ILE A 13 -4.93 6.50 7.02
C ILE A 13 -5.45 6.72 5.60
N LEU A 14 -4.73 7.50 4.77
CA LEU A 14 -5.09 7.73 3.38
C LEU A 14 -5.08 6.45 2.55
N GLU A 15 -4.04 5.62 2.70
CA GLU A 15 -3.92 4.34 2.00
C GLU A 15 -5.08 3.40 2.38
N GLY A 16 -5.41 3.28 3.67
CA GLY A 16 -6.51 2.44 4.15
C GLY A 16 -7.90 2.96 3.74
N GLU A 17 -8.11 4.28 3.82
CA GLU A 17 -9.36 4.93 3.39
C GLU A 17 -9.59 4.72 1.89
N THR A 18 -8.56 4.92 1.06
CA THR A 18 -8.67 4.76 -0.39
C THR A 18 -9.09 3.33 -0.76
N LEU A 19 -8.47 2.32 -0.14
CA LEU A 19 -8.82 0.91 -0.36
C LEU A 19 -10.29 0.60 -0.08
N LEU A 20 -10.84 1.10 1.03
CA LEU A 20 -12.23 0.86 1.41
C LEU A 20 -13.20 1.68 0.54
N ASN A 21 -12.84 2.92 0.24
CA ASN A 21 -13.67 3.82 -0.55
C ASN A 21 -13.82 3.32 -2.00
N ASP A 22 -12.71 2.92 -2.65
CA ASP A 22 -12.73 2.45 -4.03
C ASP A 22 -13.53 1.15 -4.15
N THR A 23 -13.43 0.28 -3.16
CA THR A 23 -14.21 -0.96 -3.11
C THR A 23 -15.70 -0.70 -3.00
N THR A 24 -16.13 0.17 -2.08
CA THR A 24 -17.54 0.51 -1.90
C THR A 24 -18.09 1.28 -3.10
N ALA A 25 -17.29 2.18 -3.69
CA ALA A 25 -17.65 2.90 -4.91
C ALA A 25 -17.87 1.96 -6.08
N PHE A 26 -17.03 0.94 -6.26
CA PHE A 26 -17.15 -0.02 -7.35
C PHE A 26 -18.43 -0.87 -7.25
N VAL A 27 -18.76 -1.35 -6.04
CA VAL A 27 -20.01 -2.10 -5.81
C VAL A 27 -21.23 -1.20 -6.05
N SER A 28 -21.21 0.02 -5.54
CA SER A 28 -22.29 1.01 -5.73
C SER A 28 -22.46 1.37 -7.21
N TYR A 29 -21.37 1.54 -7.93
CA TYR A 29 -21.38 1.77 -9.38
C TYR A 29 -22.06 0.62 -10.12
N ARG A 30 -21.69 -0.65 -9.85
CA ARG A 30 -22.36 -1.83 -10.46
C ARG A 30 -23.87 -1.83 -10.21
N MET A 31 -24.29 -1.46 -9.00
CA MET A 31 -25.72 -1.35 -8.67
C MET A 31 -26.40 -0.23 -9.46
N ALA A 32 -25.77 0.94 -9.57
CA ALA A 32 -26.31 2.07 -10.31
C ALA A 32 -26.44 1.78 -11.80
N VAL A 33 -25.41 1.17 -12.43
CA VAL A 33 -25.44 0.75 -13.84
C VAL A 33 -26.54 -0.26 -14.09
N ARG A 34 -26.71 -1.25 -13.21
CA ARG A 34 -27.76 -2.25 -13.31
C ARG A 34 -29.16 -1.63 -13.19
N ALA A 35 -29.36 -0.72 -12.24
CA ALA A 35 -30.62 0.00 -12.07
C ALA A 35 -30.97 0.83 -13.31
N ALA A 36 -29.99 1.54 -13.87
CA ALA A 36 -30.17 2.33 -15.08
C ALA A 36 -30.46 1.44 -16.31
N ALA A 37 -29.83 0.26 -16.41
CA ALA A 37 -30.06 -0.69 -17.51
C ALA A 37 -31.42 -1.38 -17.45
N LEU A 38 -31.97 -1.62 -16.24
CA LEU A 38 -33.25 -2.28 -16.02
C LEU A 38 -34.44 -1.31 -15.92
N GLY A 39 -34.18 0.00 -15.75
CA GLY A 39 -35.21 1.03 -15.57
C GLY A 39 -35.96 0.93 -14.22
N SER A 40 -35.53 0.08 -13.30
CA SER A 40 -36.15 -0.12 -11.98
C SER A 40 -35.11 -0.13 -10.87
N PHE A 41 -35.44 0.53 -9.76
CA PHE A 41 -34.58 0.59 -8.58
C PHE A 41 -35.35 0.26 -7.32
N SER A 42 -34.87 -0.71 -6.56
CA SER A 42 -35.36 -1.03 -5.21
C SER A 42 -34.19 -0.92 -4.23
N LEU A 43 -34.34 -0.01 -3.26
CA LEU A 43 -33.30 0.23 -2.24
C LEU A 43 -33.05 -1.01 -1.38
N ALA A 44 -34.10 -1.73 -1.00
CA ALA A 44 -33.98 -2.96 -0.19
C ALA A 44 -33.22 -4.06 -0.96
N TRP A 45 -33.55 -4.25 -2.24
CA TRP A 45 -32.83 -5.21 -3.08
C TRP A 45 -31.38 -4.78 -3.29
N ALA A 46 -31.13 -3.50 -3.56
CA ALA A 46 -29.77 -2.97 -3.75
C ALA A 46 -28.92 -3.13 -2.49
N ALA A 47 -29.48 -2.84 -1.29
CA ALA A 47 -28.78 -3.03 -0.02
C ALA A 47 -28.47 -4.53 0.24
N GLY A 48 -29.43 -5.43 0.02
CA GLY A 48 -29.19 -6.86 0.15
C GLY A 48 -28.13 -7.39 -0.81
N ALA A 49 -28.22 -6.99 -2.08
CA ALA A 49 -27.23 -7.33 -3.11
C ALA A 49 -25.85 -6.78 -2.79
N PHE A 50 -25.76 -5.52 -2.31
CA PHE A 50 -24.50 -4.91 -1.86
C PHE A 50 -23.82 -5.77 -0.78
N VAL A 51 -24.56 -6.15 0.25
CA VAL A 51 -24.03 -6.98 1.35
C VAL A 51 -23.59 -8.35 0.84
N LEU A 52 -24.40 -9.01 0.01
CA LEU A 52 -24.08 -10.33 -0.51
C LEU A 52 -22.85 -10.33 -1.42
N ILE A 53 -22.76 -9.37 -2.34
CA ILE A 53 -21.62 -9.19 -3.25
C ILE A 53 -20.34 -8.89 -2.45
N SER A 54 -20.45 -8.07 -1.40
CA SER A 54 -19.32 -7.72 -0.54
C SER A 54 -18.83 -8.90 0.29
N ILE A 55 -19.73 -9.62 0.96
CA ILE A 55 -19.38 -10.81 1.76
C ILE A 55 -18.81 -11.90 0.86
N GLY A 56 -19.41 -12.14 -0.32
CA GLY A 56 -18.93 -13.12 -1.28
C GLY A 56 -17.49 -12.80 -1.74
N GLY A 57 -17.23 -11.53 -2.09
CA GLY A 57 -15.89 -11.07 -2.45
C GLY A 57 -14.87 -11.27 -1.33
N LEU A 58 -15.24 -10.87 -0.11
CA LEU A 58 -14.39 -11.05 1.06
C LEU A 58 -14.08 -12.54 1.31
N ALA A 59 -15.09 -13.42 1.24
CA ALA A 59 -14.92 -14.86 1.45
C ALA A 59 -13.97 -15.49 0.42
N VAL A 60 -14.16 -15.17 -0.88
CA VAL A 60 -13.26 -15.64 -1.95
C VAL A 60 -11.83 -15.14 -1.73
N GLY A 61 -11.68 -13.84 -1.42
CA GLY A 61 -10.37 -13.26 -1.18
C GLY A 61 -9.63 -13.89 0.01
N LEU A 62 -10.33 -14.13 1.12
CA LEU A 62 -9.77 -14.83 2.27
C LEU A 62 -9.36 -16.26 1.92
N ALA A 63 -10.19 -16.99 1.14
CA ALA A 63 -9.88 -18.34 0.70
C ALA A 63 -8.64 -18.37 -0.20
N VAL A 64 -8.58 -17.51 -1.23
CA VAL A 64 -7.41 -17.40 -2.13
C VAL A 64 -6.16 -17.00 -1.36
N GLY A 65 -6.26 -15.99 -0.50
CA GLY A 65 -5.14 -15.55 0.32
C GLY A 65 -4.62 -16.64 1.26
N TRP A 66 -5.53 -17.44 1.84
CA TRP A 66 -5.18 -18.59 2.67
C TRP A 66 -4.47 -19.69 1.87
N VAL A 67 -4.98 -20.02 0.68
CA VAL A 67 -4.35 -20.99 -0.23
C VAL A 67 -2.95 -20.53 -0.61
N VAL A 68 -2.79 -19.28 -1.06
CA VAL A 68 -1.49 -18.70 -1.41
C VAL A 68 -0.52 -18.71 -0.23
N ARG A 69 -1.00 -18.35 0.96
CA ARG A 69 -0.20 -18.42 2.20
C ARG A 69 0.29 -19.83 2.49
N LYS A 70 -0.50 -20.87 2.19
CA LYS A 70 -0.10 -22.28 2.36
C LYS A 70 0.86 -22.77 1.27
N LEU A 71 0.71 -22.28 0.04
CA LEU A 71 1.57 -22.64 -1.08
C LEU A 71 2.93 -21.95 -1.01
N ARG A 72 3.00 -20.72 -0.49
CA ARG A 72 4.21 -19.91 -0.48
C ARG A 72 5.44 -20.61 0.15
N PRO A 73 5.35 -21.31 1.30
CA PRO A 73 6.49 -22.03 1.87
C PRO A 73 6.97 -23.22 1.05
N LEU A 74 6.14 -23.76 0.14
CA LEU A 74 6.49 -24.89 -0.73
C LEU A 74 7.29 -24.45 -1.96
N VAL A 75 7.31 -23.14 -2.24
CA VAL A 75 8.01 -22.56 -3.39
C VAL A 75 9.31 -21.94 -2.91
N THR A 76 10.42 -22.55 -3.27
CA THR A 76 11.78 -22.12 -2.87
C THR A 76 12.38 -21.11 -3.85
N ASP A 77 12.00 -21.16 -5.13
CA ASP A 77 12.51 -20.24 -6.13
C ASP A 77 11.92 -18.82 -6.00
N SER A 78 12.81 -17.82 -5.94
CA SER A 78 12.44 -16.40 -5.75
C SER A 78 11.63 -15.81 -6.91
N VAL A 79 11.83 -16.32 -8.14
CA VAL A 79 11.06 -15.90 -9.32
C VAL A 79 9.64 -16.43 -9.22
N ALA A 80 9.51 -17.71 -8.90
CA ALA A 80 8.21 -18.35 -8.76
C ALA A 80 7.38 -17.74 -7.62
N VAL A 81 8.01 -17.37 -6.48
CA VAL A 81 7.36 -16.65 -5.37
C VAL A 81 6.85 -15.29 -5.82
N SER A 82 7.67 -14.52 -6.55
CA SER A 82 7.27 -13.20 -7.06
C SER A 82 6.14 -13.30 -8.08
N THR A 83 6.21 -14.29 -8.97
CA THR A 83 5.16 -14.58 -9.95
C THR A 83 3.85 -15.00 -9.29
N LEU A 84 3.91 -15.89 -8.30
CA LEU A 84 2.74 -16.29 -7.50
C LEU A 84 2.09 -15.07 -6.83
N SER A 85 2.91 -14.20 -6.24
CA SER A 85 2.43 -12.95 -5.62
C SER A 85 1.75 -12.04 -6.63
N LEU A 86 2.29 -11.90 -7.85
CA LEU A 86 1.74 -11.07 -8.92
C LEU A 86 0.44 -11.66 -9.51
N LEU A 87 0.33 -12.99 -9.59
CA LEU A 87 -0.86 -13.67 -10.10
C LEU A 87 -2.01 -13.73 -9.08
N THR A 88 -1.71 -13.65 -7.79
CA THR A 88 -2.70 -13.76 -6.70
C THR A 88 -3.88 -12.80 -6.87
N PRO A 89 -3.70 -11.48 -7.13
CA PRO A 89 -4.82 -10.56 -7.31
C PRO A 89 -5.69 -10.92 -8.51
N PHE A 90 -5.10 -11.38 -9.62
CA PHE A 90 -5.86 -11.80 -10.79
C PHE A 90 -6.72 -13.04 -10.49
N ALA A 91 -6.15 -14.04 -9.82
CA ALA A 91 -6.90 -15.23 -9.41
C ALA A 91 -8.05 -14.86 -8.46
N ALA A 92 -7.81 -14.03 -7.45
CA ALA A 92 -8.84 -13.58 -6.51
C ALA A 92 -9.96 -12.82 -7.23
N TYR A 93 -9.60 -11.90 -8.14
CA TYR A 93 -10.56 -11.12 -8.92
C TYR A 93 -11.43 -12.01 -9.80
N LEU A 94 -10.81 -12.86 -10.62
CA LEU A 94 -11.54 -13.70 -11.58
C LEU A 94 -12.46 -14.71 -10.90
N LEU A 95 -12.01 -15.35 -9.81
CA LEU A 95 -12.85 -16.29 -9.06
C LEU A 95 -14.06 -15.61 -8.41
N ALA A 96 -13.88 -14.39 -7.87
CA ALA A 96 -15.00 -13.63 -7.32
C ALA A 96 -16.01 -13.20 -8.40
N GLU A 97 -15.52 -12.74 -9.56
CA GLU A 97 -16.39 -12.36 -10.68
C GLU A 97 -17.21 -13.53 -11.24
N GLN A 98 -16.65 -14.76 -11.26
CA GLN A 98 -17.39 -15.95 -11.70
C GLN A 98 -18.64 -16.23 -10.86
N ILE A 99 -18.63 -15.91 -9.58
CA ILE A 99 -19.79 -16.07 -8.68
C ILE A 99 -20.58 -14.76 -8.49
N ASN A 100 -20.33 -13.74 -9.34
CA ASN A 100 -20.93 -12.40 -9.26
C ASN A 100 -20.67 -11.69 -7.92
N ALA A 101 -19.57 -12.01 -7.23
CA ALA A 101 -19.09 -11.33 -6.04
C ALA A 101 -18.14 -10.16 -6.39
N SER A 102 -17.73 -9.38 -5.41
CA SER A 102 -16.82 -8.23 -5.62
C SER A 102 -15.37 -8.69 -5.82
N GLY A 103 -14.86 -8.65 -7.06
CA GLY A 103 -13.46 -8.94 -7.37
C GLY A 103 -12.49 -8.00 -6.65
N VAL A 104 -12.83 -6.72 -6.50
CA VAL A 104 -11.99 -5.73 -5.81
C VAL A 104 -11.84 -6.09 -4.33
N LEU A 105 -12.94 -6.42 -3.63
CA LEU A 105 -12.89 -6.89 -2.23
C LEU A 105 -12.10 -8.19 -2.09
N ALA A 106 -12.23 -9.10 -3.06
CA ALA A 106 -11.47 -10.33 -3.05
C ALA A 106 -9.96 -10.08 -3.14
N VAL A 107 -9.52 -9.15 -4.00
CA VAL A 107 -8.11 -8.77 -4.12
C VAL A 107 -7.59 -8.15 -2.82
N VAL A 108 -8.34 -7.22 -2.22
CA VAL A 108 -7.95 -6.56 -0.96
C VAL A 108 -7.84 -7.59 0.17
N ALA A 109 -8.82 -8.49 0.29
CA ALA A 109 -8.82 -9.53 1.32
C ALA A 109 -7.67 -10.53 1.13
N ALA A 110 -7.41 -10.96 -0.12
CA ALA A 110 -6.29 -11.84 -0.43
C ALA A 110 -4.94 -11.18 -0.10
N GLY A 111 -4.77 -9.90 -0.45
CA GLY A 111 -3.59 -9.11 -0.11
C GLY A 111 -3.38 -8.97 1.39
N ALA A 112 -4.44 -8.70 2.16
CA ALA A 112 -4.38 -8.60 3.61
C ALA A 112 -3.95 -9.92 4.29
N VAL A 113 -4.39 -11.06 3.77
CA VAL A 113 -3.96 -12.38 4.26
C VAL A 113 -2.51 -12.66 3.85
N ALA A 114 -2.15 -12.38 2.60
CA ALA A 114 -0.80 -12.60 2.08
C ALA A 114 0.25 -11.74 2.79
N SER A 115 -0.09 -10.51 3.17
CA SER A 115 0.82 -9.61 3.90
C SER A 115 1.18 -10.08 5.32
N ARG A 116 0.35 -10.94 5.94
CA ARG A 116 0.58 -11.53 7.27
C ARG A 116 1.46 -12.78 7.24
N THR A 117 2.11 -13.07 6.11
CA THR A 117 3.03 -14.21 6.03
C THR A 117 4.29 -13.93 6.87
N PRO A 118 4.72 -14.86 7.74
CA PRO A 118 5.88 -14.65 8.59
C PRO A 118 7.15 -14.33 7.79
N LEU A 119 8.01 -13.45 8.33
CA LEU A 119 9.30 -13.07 7.72
C LEU A 119 10.21 -14.29 7.47
N ARG A 120 10.10 -15.33 8.31
CA ARG A 120 10.89 -16.55 8.22
C ARG A 120 10.60 -17.43 7.00
N THR A 121 9.49 -17.18 6.29
CA THR A 121 9.10 -18.02 5.14
C THR A 121 9.72 -17.61 3.81
N ALA A 122 10.42 -16.49 3.76
CA ALA A 122 11.09 -16.02 2.54
C ALA A 122 12.50 -15.50 2.87
N SER A 123 13.49 -15.85 2.03
CA SER A 123 14.84 -15.31 2.16
C SER A 123 14.86 -13.80 1.89
N ALA A 124 15.88 -13.08 2.38
CA ALA A 124 16.10 -11.67 2.11
C ALA A 124 16.12 -11.37 0.61
N ARG A 125 16.82 -12.19 -0.16
CA ARG A 125 16.89 -12.10 -1.63
C ARG A 125 15.51 -12.17 -2.28
N THR A 126 14.65 -13.08 -1.80
CA THR A 126 13.26 -13.21 -2.30
C THR A 126 12.43 -11.97 -1.96
N ARG A 127 12.59 -11.39 -0.75
CA ARG A 127 11.86 -10.19 -0.33
C ARG A 127 12.26 -8.97 -1.15
N VAL A 128 13.57 -8.71 -1.31
CA VAL A 128 14.09 -7.59 -2.12
C VAL A 128 13.61 -7.72 -3.57
N ARG A 129 13.73 -8.92 -4.17
CA ARG A 129 13.29 -9.16 -5.54
C ARG A 129 11.78 -8.96 -5.70
N SER A 130 10.98 -9.46 -4.78
CA SER A 130 9.53 -9.29 -4.80
C SER A 130 9.12 -7.82 -4.71
N ASN A 131 9.78 -7.02 -3.86
CA ASN A 131 9.55 -5.59 -3.76
C ASN A 131 9.87 -4.88 -5.09
N MET A 132 11.02 -5.18 -5.72
CA MET A 132 11.38 -4.61 -7.03
C MET A 132 10.37 -4.97 -8.12
N VAL A 133 9.86 -6.20 -8.14
CA VAL A 133 8.81 -6.63 -9.09
C VAL A 133 7.53 -5.82 -8.87
N TRP A 134 7.10 -5.65 -7.61
CA TRP A 134 5.91 -4.87 -7.29
C TRP A 134 6.07 -3.39 -7.60
N ASP A 135 7.22 -2.80 -7.32
CA ASP A 135 7.51 -1.39 -7.65
C ASP A 135 7.44 -1.16 -9.17
N THR A 136 8.07 -2.07 -9.94
CA THR A 136 8.04 -2.03 -11.41
C THR A 136 6.62 -2.23 -11.95
N ALA A 137 5.88 -3.22 -11.44
CA ALA A 137 4.51 -3.49 -11.86
C ALA A 137 3.59 -2.30 -11.56
N THR A 138 3.68 -1.73 -10.37
CA THR A 138 2.89 -0.57 -9.96
C THR A 138 3.19 0.65 -10.83
N PHE A 139 4.47 0.90 -11.15
CA PHE A 139 4.88 1.96 -12.07
C PHE A 139 4.32 1.73 -13.48
N ALA A 140 4.46 0.51 -14.03
CA ALA A 140 3.99 0.18 -15.36
C ALA A 140 2.46 0.29 -15.49
N ILE A 141 1.71 -0.23 -14.50
CA ILE A 141 0.25 -0.10 -14.45
C ILE A 141 -0.15 1.38 -14.34
N GLY A 142 0.52 2.15 -13.49
CA GLY A 142 0.28 3.58 -13.36
C GLY A 142 0.51 4.33 -14.69
N ALA A 143 1.63 4.06 -15.36
CA ALA A 143 1.93 4.64 -16.66
C ALA A 143 0.90 4.28 -17.72
N LEU A 144 0.45 3.02 -17.76
CA LEU A 144 -0.60 2.55 -18.66
C LEU A 144 -1.91 3.29 -18.42
N VAL A 145 -2.35 3.40 -17.16
CA VAL A 145 -3.58 4.11 -16.79
C VAL A 145 -3.52 5.57 -17.21
N PHE A 146 -2.41 6.28 -16.93
CA PHE A 146 -2.27 7.68 -17.35
C PHE A 146 -2.22 7.84 -18.87
N THR A 147 -1.60 6.91 -19.59
CA THR A 147 -1.60 6.88 -21.05
C THR A 147 -3.03 6.71 -21.60
N LEU A 148 -3.80 5.77 -21.03
CA LEU A 148 -5.20 5.58 -21.42
C LEU A 148 -6.06 6.81 -21.14
N ILE A 149 -5.84 7.51 -20.01
CA ILE A 149 -6.47 8.80 -19.71
C ILE A 149 -6.13 9.83 -20.80
N GLY A 150 -4.84 9.94 -21.16
CA GLY A 150 -4.37 10.86 -22.20
C GLY A 150 -5.01 10.58 -23.57
N LEU A 151 -5.11 9.32 -23.96
CA LEU A 151 -5.73 8.92 -25.24
C LEU A 151 -7.22 9.29 -25.33
N GLN A 152 -7.92 9.38 -24.22
CA GLN A 152 -9.33 9.79 -24.21
C GLN A 152 -9.52 11.28 -24.53
N ILE A 153 -8.52 12.13 -24.30
CA ILE A 153 -8.59 13.57 -24.57
C ILE A 153 -8.99 13.83 -26.03
N GLY A 154 -8.35 13.13 -26.98
CA GLY A 154 -8.62 13.30 -28.40
C GLY A 154 -10.06 12.99 -28.81
N ARG A 155 -10.77 12.15 -28.06
CA ARG A 155 -12.18 11.79 -28.31
C ARG A 155 -13.15 12.70 -27.56
N LEU A 156 -12.83 13.07 -26.35
CA LEU A 156 -13.73 13.81 -25.46
C LEU A 156 -13.76 15.30 -25.74
N VAL A 157 -12.64 15.93 -26.14
CA VAL A 157 -12.59 17.36 -26.44
C VAL A 157 -13.51 17.74 -27.62
N PRO A 158 -13.50 17.05 -28.77
CA PRO A 158 -14.46 17.32 -29.85
C PRO A 158 -15.91 17.06 -29.45
N ALA A 159 -16.17 16.03 -28.66
CA ALA A 159 -17.51 15.74 -28.15
C ALA A 159 -18.02 16.81 -27.19
N PHE A 160 -17.13 17.34 -26.34
CA PHE A 160 -17.39 18.46 -25.43
C PHE A 160 -17.74 19.75 -26.20
N LEU A 161 -16.98 20.08 -27.25
CA LEU A 161 -17.17 21.30 -28.03
C LEU A 161 -18.42 21.26 -28.94
N ARG A 162 -18.87 20.06 -29.33
CA ARG A 162 -20.07 19.88 -30.19
C ARG A 162 -21.39 19.94 -29.42
N ARG A 163 -21.38 19.78 -28.11
CA ARG A 163 -22.54 19.85 -27.22
C ARG A 163 -22.58 21.23 -26.56
N ASP A 164 -23.56 21.44 -25.70
CA ASP A 164 -23.62 22.64 -24.87
C ASP A 164 -22.42 22.65 -23.88
N ALA A 165 -21.28 23.20 -24.33
CA ALA A 165 -20.04 23.25 -23.58
C ALA A 165 -20.20 23.95 -22.24
N LEU A 166 -21.12 24.94 -22.15
CA LEU A 166 -21.40 25.66 -20.92
C LEU A 166 -22.07 24.72 -19.91
N ALA A 167 -23.12 24.00 -20.32
CA ALA A 167 -23.83 23.06 -19.43
C ALA A 167 -22.91 21.94 -18.94
N LEU A 168 -22.06 21.38 -19.82
CA LEU A 168 -21.08 20.36 -19.45
C LEU A 168 -20.01 20.91 -18.49
N SER A 169 -19.52 22.12 -18.72
CA SER A 169 -18.56 22.78 -17.81
C SER A 169 -19.17 23.02 -16.43
N VAL A 170 -20.38 23.51 -16.38
CA VAL A 170 -21.11 23.70 -15.11
C VAL A 170 -21.33 22.36 -14.41
N ALA A 171 -21.71 21.31 -15.13
CA ALA A 171 -21.85 19.97 -14.56
C ALA A 171 -20.52 19.44 -13.99
N VAL A 172 -19.42 19.57 -14.71
CA VAL A 172 -18.06 19.18 -14.23
C VAL A 172 -17.70 19.94 -12.96
N LEU A 173 -17.91 21.26 -12.93
CA LEU A 173 -17.59 22.08 -11.77
C LEU A 173 -18.45 21.73 -10.55
N LEU A 174 -19.77 21.56 -10.76
CA LEU A 174 -20.70 21.20 -9.68
C LEU A 174 -20.37 19.82 -9.11
N VAL A 175 -20.13 18.82 -9.97
CA VAL A 175 -19.76 17.46 -9.52
C VAL A 175 -18.40 17.48 -8.83
N SER A 176 -17.42 18.21 -9.36
CA SER A 176 -16.11 18.36 -8.71
C SER A 176 -16.23 19.02 -7.33
N ALA A 177 -16.99 20.10 -7.22
CA ALA A 177 -17.24 20.78 -5.95
C ALA A 177 -17.96 19.87 -4.95
N ALA A 178 -18.96 19.12 -5.42
CA ALA A 178 -19.67 18.14 -4.60
C ALA A 178 -18.74 17.02 -4.09
N VAL A 179 -17.90 16.47 -4.96
CA VAL A 179 -16.94 15.41 -4.61
C VAL A 179 -15.93 15.92 -3.58
N ILE A 180 -15.34 17.10 -3.81
CA ILE A 180 -14.36 17.70 -2.90
C ILE A 180 -15.03 18.07 -1.57
N GLY A 181 -16.19 18.72 -1.61
CA GLY A 181 -16.91 19.15 -0.42
C GLY A 181 -17.39 17.97 0.43
N THR A 182 -17.97 16.95 -0.19
CA THR A 182 -18.40 15.73 0.53
C THR A 182 -17.21 15.03 1.18
N ARG A 183 -16.06 14.97 0.50
CA ARG A 183 -14.86 14.36 1.06
C ARG A 183 -14.32 15.14 2.26
N LEU A 184 -14.22 16.46 2.16
CA LEU A 184 -13.81 17.31 3.30
C LEU A 184 -14.73 17.12 4.49
N LEU A 185 -16.05 17.12 4.25
CA LEU A 185 -17.05 16.87 5.28
C LEU A 185 -16.91 15.48 5.89
N TRP A 186 -16.75 14.45 5.04
CA TRP A 186 -16.62 13.07 5.49
C TRP A 186 -15.37 12.85 6.36
N VAL A 187 -14.21 13.36 5.94
CA VAL A 187 -12.96 13.25 6.70
C VAL A 187 -13.09 13.89 8.07
N TYR A 188 -13.78 15.04 8.14
CA TYR A 188 -14.05 15.70 9.41
C TYR A 188 -15.01 14.88 10.30
N LEU A 189 -16.11 14.39 9.73
CA LEU A 189 -17.08 13.56 10.46
C LEU A 189 -16.47 12.22 10.90
N ALA A 190 -15.71 11.56 10.04
CA ALA A 190 -15.01 10.31 10.35
C ALA A 190 -13.95 10.52 11.45
N GLY A 191 -13.34 11.69 11.52
CA GLY A 191 -12.46 12.07 12.62
C GLY A 191 -13.20 12.33 13.93
N LEU A 192 -14.38 12.93 13.88
CA LEU A 192 -15.15 13.41 15.04
C LEU A 192 -16.06 12.32 15.65
N LEU A 193 -16.88 11.64 14.81
CA LEU A 193 -17.94 10.74 15.28
C LEU A 193 -17.45 9.58 16.15
N PRO A 194 -16.40 8.80 15.80
CA PRO A 194 -15.95 7.71 16.64
C PRO A 194 -15.43 8.18 18.00
N ARG A 195 -14.83 9.40 18.05
CA ARG A 195 -14.29 9.99 19.28
C ARG A 195 -15.38 10.58 20.18
N LEU A 196 -16.52 10.97 19.60
CA LEU A 196 -17.71 11.32 20.38
C LEU A 196 -18.38 10.08 20.96
N ALA A 197 -18.41 8.96 20.21
CA ALA A 197 -19.05 7.72 20.63
C ALA A 197 -18.23 6.95 21.66
N SER A 198 -16.89 7.05 21.67
CA SER A 198 -16.02 6.27 22.55
C SER A 198 -15.01 7.12 23.33
N ARG A 199 -15.15 7.09 24.66
CA ARG A 199 -14.19 7.74 25.59
C ARG A 199 -12.80 7.08 25.51
N ARG A 200 -12.73 5.78 25.27
CA ARG A 200 -11.45 5.05 25.10
C ARG A 200 -10.69 5.54 23.88
N LEU A 201 -11.37 5.66 22.73
CA LEU A 201 -10.76 6.18 21.51
C LEU A 201 -10.22 7.59 21.70
N ARG A 202 -10.95 8.44 22.43
CA ARG A 202 -10.52 9.84 22.71
C ARG A 202 -9.24 9.89 23.54
N ALA A 203 -9.03 8.94 24.44
CA ALA A 203 -7.86 8.89 25.30
C ALA A 203 -6.64 8.30 24.59
N CYS A 204 -6.84 7.24 23.78
CA CYS A 204 -5.76 6.52 23.10
C CYS A 204 -5.38 7.15 21.74
N ASP A 205 -6.34 7.85 21.10
CA ASP A 205 -6.16 8.41 19.77
C ASP A 205 -6.78 9.84 19.70
N PRO A 206 -6.04 10.87 20.13
CA PRO A 206 -6.52 12.25 20.11
C PRO A 206 -6.87 12.70 18.68
N MET A 207 -7.82 13.63 18.58
CA MET A 207 -8.28 14.15 17.28
C MET A 207 -7.10 14.78 16.52
N PRO A 208 -6.91 14.43 15.23
CA PRO A 208 -5.94 15.11 14.40
C PRO A 208 -6.21 16.61 14.32
N SER A 209 -5.18 17.42 14.14
CA SER A 209 -5.37 18.86 13.97
C SER A 209 -6.27 19.14 12.75
N TRP A 210 -7.07 20.20 12.81
CA TRP A 210 -7.93 20.60 11.68
C TRP A 210 -7.13 20.77 10.37
N ARG A 211 -5.87 21.21 10.47
CA ARG A 211 -4.94 21.34 9.33
C ARG A 211 -4.66 19.98 8.68
N ALA A 212 -4.43 18.93 9.50
CA ALA A 212 -4.23 17.58 9.03
C ALA A 212 -5.50 17.03 8.36
N LEU A 213 -6.68 17.28 8.93
CA LEU A 213 -7.96 16.86 8.34
C LEU A 213 -8.23 17.54 6.99
N VAL A 214 -7.92 18.83 6.86
CA VAL A 214 -8.02 19.52 5.57
C VAL A 214 -7.09 18.94 4.54
N ILE A 215 -5.82 18.64 4.89
CA ILE A 215 -4.88 17.99 3.96
C ILE A 215 -5.35 16.59 3.58
N LEU A 216 -5.83 15.78 4.55
CA LEU A 216 -6.41 14.47 4.30
C LEU A 216 -7.58 14.54 3.29
N GLY A 217 -8.52 15.45 3.52
CA GLY A 217 -9.65 15.67 2.62
C GLY A 217 -9.21 16.16 1.24
N TRP A 218 -8.27 17.09 1.18
CA TRP A 218 -7.76 17.66 -0.07
C TRP A 218 -6.91 16.66 -0.87
N ALA A 219 -6.20 15.75 -0.22
CA ALA A 219 -5.37 14.72 -0.87
C ALA A 219 -6.16 13.61 -1.57
N GLY A 220 -7.48 13.65 -1.53
CA GLY A 220 -8.37 12.68 -2.18
C GLY A 220 -8.49 12.86 -3.69
N LEU A 221 -7.37 12.82 -4.39
CA LEU A 221 -7.33 12.88 -5.85
C LEU A 221 -8.12 11.73 -6.47
N ARG A 222 -8.95 12.01 -7.46
CA ARG A 222 -9.60 10.97 -8.25
C ARG A 222 -8.63 10.47 -9.31
N GLY A 223 -8.48 9.15 -9.37
CA GLY A 223 -7.52 8.48 -10.22
C GLY A 223 -8.13 7.85 -11.48
N GLY A 224 -7.36 6.98 -12.11
CA GLY A 224 -7.76 6.25 -13.31
C GLY A 224 -8.91 5.28 -13.10
N ASP A 225 -9.15 4.82 -11.87
CA ASP A 225 -10.27 3.98 -11.46
C ASP A 225 -11.63 4.60 -11.82
N THR A 226 -11.78 5.91 -11.61
CA THR A 226 -12.99 6.66 -12.00
C THR A 226 -13.21 6.64 -13.51
N LEU A 227 -12.14 6.76 -14.32
CA LEU A 227 -12.24 6.68 -15.78
C LEU A 227 -12.54 5.26 -16.23
N VAL A 228 -11.88 4.26 -15.64
CA VAL A 228 -12.16 2.85 -15.96
C VAL A 228 -13.61 2.51 -15.69
N MET A 229 -14.17 2.93 -14.56
CA MET A 229 -15.58 2.76 -14.25
C MET A 229 -16.49 3.50 -15.25
N ALA A 230 -16.18 4.74 -15.61
CA ALA A 230 -16.97 5.50 -16.57
C ALA A 230 -16.95 4.86 -17.97
N LEU A 231 -15.81 4.34 -18.41
CA LEU A 231 -15.68 3.64 -19.69
C LEU A 231 -16.35 2.26 -19.67
N ALA A 232 -16.42 1.60 -18.52
CA ALA A 232 -17.09 0.32 -18.32
C ALA A 232 -18.63 0.41 -18.37
N VAL A 233 -19.22 1.62 -18.43
CA VAL A 233 -20.65 1.80 -18.67
C VAL A 233 -21.00 1.14 -20.01
N PRO A 234 -22.00 0.21 -20.06
CA PRO A 234 -22.37 -0.48 -21.27
C PRO A 234 -22.72 0.47 -22.41
N LEU A 235 -22.47 0.06 -23.66
CA LEU A 235 -22.87 0.82 -24.85
C LEU A 235 -24.38 0.75 -25.06
N GLN A 236 -24.98 -0.39 -24.68
CA GLN A 236 -26.40 -0.67 -24.89
C GLN A 236 -27.02 -1.20 -23.58
N THR A 237 -28.31 -0.95 -23.41
CA THR A 237 -29.12 -1.54 -22.36
C THR A 237 -29.50 -2.98 -22.69
N ALA A 238 -30.10 -3.71 -21.76
CA ALA A 238 -30.60 -5.07 -21.99
C ALA A 238 -31.65 -5.16 -23.12
N SER A 239 -32.33 -4.06 -23.44
CA SER A 239 -33.29 -3.94 -24.56
C SER A 239 -32.63 -3.64 -25.90
N GLY A 240 -31.31 -3.54 -26.01
CA GLY A 240 -30.56 -3.17 -27.20
C GLY A 240 -30.54 -1.67 -27.53
N ALA A 241 -31.22 -0.85 -26.75
CA ALA A 241 -31.17 0.61 -26.89
C ALA A 241 -29.86 1.20 -26.43
N PRO A 242 -29.37 2.34 -26.96
CA PRO A 242 -28.19 3.01 -26.46
C PRO A 242 -28.34 3.32 -24.97
N PHE A 243 -27.24 3.16 -24.21
CA PHE A 243 -27.25 3.49 -22.78
C PHE A 243 -27.49 5.00 -22.59
N PRO A 244 -28.46 5.40 -21.74
CA PRO A 244 -28.85 6.80 -21.60
C PRO A 244 -27.69 7.66 -21.09
N ALA A 245 -27.44 8.78 -21.77
CA ALA A 245 -26.47 9.80 -21.42
C ALA A 245 -25.02 9.28 -21.15
N ARG A 246 -24.64 8.11 -21.71
CA ARG A 246 -23.31 7.52 -21.52
C ARG A 246 -22.17 8.49 -21.82
N ASP A 247 -22.27 9.23 -22.93
CA ASP A 247 -21.24 10.20 -23.32
C ASP A 247 -21.10 11.35 -22.31
N VAL A 248 -22.23 11.78 -21.70
CA VAL A 248 -22.22 12.81 -20.65
C VAL A 248 -21.52 12.26 -19.40
N VAL A 249 -21.85 11.02 -18.99
CA VAL A 249 -21.21 10.37 -17.83
C VAL A 249 -19.70 10.27 -18.04
N VAL A 250 -19.24 9.80 -19.21
CA VAL A 250 -17.81 9.66 -19.51
C VAL A 250 -17.12 11.05 -19.54
N THR A 251 -17.77 12.04 -20.17
CA THR A 251 -17.21 13.40 -20.29
C THR A 251 -17.12 14.09 -18.92
N VAL A 252 -18.15 13.99 -18.09
CA VAL A 252 -18.16 14.57 -16.75
C VAL A 252 -17.13 13.87 -15.85
N ALA A 253 -17.07 12.53 -15.88
CA ALA A 253 -16.08 11.77 -15.11
C ALA A 253 -14.65 12.19 -15.47
N PHE A 254 -14.36 12.30 -16.76
CA PHE A 254 -13.06 12.76 -17.25
C PHE A 254 -12.77 14.20 -16.81
N GLY A 255 -13.74 15.10 -16.93
CA GLY A 255 -13.60 16.49 -16.46
C GLY A 255 -13.31 16.58 -14.96
N VAL A 256 -13.99 15.78 -14.14
CA VAL A 256 -13.74 15.68 -12.68
C VAL A 256 -12.33 15.16 -12.39
N ILE A 257 -11.86 14.16 -13.14
CA ILE A 257 -10.48 13.66 -13.01
C ILE A 257 -9.48 14.78 -13.32
N LEU A 258 -9.66 15.51 -14.42
CA LEU A 258 -8.76 16.61 -14.76
C LEU A 258 -8.77 17.71 -13.69
N VAL A 259 -9.94 18.12 -13.22
CA VAL A 259 -10.06 19.14 -12.16
C VAL A 259 -9.36 18.67 -10.89
N THR A 260 -9.59 17.44 -10.44
CA THR A 260 -8.99 16.94 -9.21
C THR A 260 -7.49 16.73 -9.37
N LEU A 261 -7.00 16.15 -10.46
CA LEU A 261 -5.57 15.93 -10.69
C LEU A 261 -4.81 17.23 -10.85
N LEU A 262 -5.34 18.18 -11.63
CA LEU A 262 -4.65 19.43 -11.87
C LEU A 262 -4.82 20.40 -10.69
N PHE A 263 -6.06 20.72 -10.31
CA PHE A 263 -6.31 21.70 -9.27
C PHE A 263 -5.86 21.23 -7.89
N GLN A 264 -6.33 20.07 -7.42
CA GLN A 264 -5.90 19.54 -6.12
C GLN A 264 -4.44 19.09 -6.15
N GLY A 265 -3.97 18.47 -7.25
CA GLY A 265 -2.59 18.02 -7.39
C GLY A 265 -1.58 19.17 -7.31
N PHE A 266 -1.78 20.26 -8.04
CA PHE A 266 -0.88 21.42 -7.99
C PHE A 266 -0.99 22.22 -6.69
N THR A 267 -2.18 22.28 -6.09
CA THR A 267 -2.39 23.04 -4.85
C THR A 267 -2.01 22.26 -3.59
N LEU A 268 -1.85 20.94 -3.66
CA LEU A 268 -1.54 20.11 -2.49
C LEU A 268 -0.18 20.46 -1.85
N ARG A 269 0.87 20.63 -2.67
CA ARG A 269 2.21 21.01 -2.17
C ARG A 269 2.23 22.37 -1.47
N PRO A 270 1.71 23.46 -2.06
CA PRO A 270 1.61 24.75 -1.36
C PRO A 270 0.73 24.68 -0.11
N LEU A 271 -0.35 23.90 -0.12
CA LEU A 271 -1.22 23.71 1.04
C LEU A 271 -0.49 23.02 2.22
N ILE A 272 0.31 21.98 1.94
CA ILE A 272 1.15 21.32 2.95
C ILE A 272 2.16 22.30 3.55
N LYS A 273 2.80 23.13 2.73
CA LYS A 273 3.74 24.15 3.18
C LYS A 273 3.06 25.24 4.03
N LEU A 274 1.88 25.69 3.60
CA LEU A 274 1.11 26.74 4.28
C LEU A 274 0.67 26.30 5.67
N PHE A 275 0.23 25.06 5.81
CA PHE A 275 -0.23 24.55 7.10
C PHE A 275 0.90 24.11 8.02
N ALA A 276 2.16 24.08 7.52
CA ALA A 276 3.36 23.77 8.30
C ALA A 276 3.12 22.61 9.28
N LEU A 277 2.57 21.49 8.76
CA LEU A 277 2.41 20.31 9.60
C LEU A 277 3.79 19.97 10.17
N PRO A 278 3.93 19.76 11.47
CA PRO A 278 5.18 19.29 12.02
C PRO A 278 5.58 18.04 11.24
N ARG A 279 6.74 18.11 10.57
CA ARG A 279 7.38 16.91 10.04
C ARG A 279 7.44 15.96 11.21
N GLY A 280 6.73 14.84 11.10
CA GLY A 280 6.65 13.96 12.23
C GLY A 280 8.02 13.35 12.46
N ASP A 281 8.79 13.96 13.37
CA ASP A 281 9.99 13.34 13.96
C ASP A 281 9.63 11.95 14.54
N ALA A 282 8.34 11.70 14.77
CA ALA A 282 7.84 10.43 15.26
C ALA A 282 8.25 9.23 14.38
N ALA A 283 8.18 9.35 13.04
CA ALA A 283 8.60 8.26 12.16
C ALA A 283 10.12 8.06 12.18
N GLU A 284 10.88 9.14 12.29
CA GLU A 284 12.35 9.07 12.44
C GLU A 284 12.73 8.53 13.82
N ILE A 285 11.99 8.91 14.86
CA ILE A 285 12.18 8.39 16.23
C ILE A 285 11.82 6.89 16.28
N GLU A 286 10.67 6.50 15.67
CA GLU A 286 10.28 5.08 15.57
C GLU A 286 11.31 4.27 14.78
N GLU A 287 11.81 4.78 13.66
CA GLU A 287 12.83 4.12 12.85
C GLU A 287 14.14 3.97 13.63
N ARG A 288 14.62 5.04 14.28
CA ARG A 288 15.81 5.00 15.13
C ARG A 288 15.65 3.99 16.27
N ARG A 289 14.49 3.96 16.92
CA ARG A 289 14.20 3.00 17.98
C ARG A 289 14.22 1.56 17.44
N ALA A 290 13.59 1.29 16.29
CA ALA A 290 13.57 -0.02 15.67
C ALA A 290 14.98 -0.51 15.29
N ARG A 291 15.83 0.39 14.76
CA ARG A 291 17.23 0.08 14.44
C ARG A 291 18.05 -0.24 15.70
N LEU A 292 17.90 0.56 16.76
CA LEU A 292 18.59 0.33 18.04
C LEU A 292 18.18 -1.01 18.68
N GLU A 293 16.91 -1.34 18.68
CA GLU A 293 16.41 -2.63 19.21
C GLU A 293 16.93 -3.82 18.38
N ALA A 294 16.98 -3.67 17.05
CA ALA A 294 17.55 -4.69 16.16
C ALA A 294 19.03 -4.91 16.43
N GLU A 295 19.80 -3.83 16.62
CA GLU A 295 21.22 -3.87 16.97
C GLU A 295 21.46 -4.52 18.35
N GLN A 296 20.70 -4.13 19.37
CA GLN A 296 20.79 -4.73 20.70
C GLN A 296 20.50 -6.24 20.66
N ALA A 297 19.49 -6.66 19.89
CA ALA A 297 19.18 -8.06 19.71
C ALA A 297 20.33 -8.81 18.99
N ALA A 298 20.91 -8.20 17.97
CA ALA A 298 22.05 -8.75 17.25
C ALA A 298 23.27 -8.91 18.15
N MET A 299 23.61 -7.88 18.93
CA MET A 299 24.74 -7.91 19.88
C MET A 299 24.55 -8.96 20.98
N LYS A 300 23.32 -9.04 21.54
CA LYS A 300 22.97 -10.05 22.54
C LYS A 300 23.16 -11.47 21.99
N THR A 301 22.65 -11.73 20.78
CA THR A 301 22.80 -13.04 20.12
C THR A 301 24.28 -13.36 19.87
N LEU A 302 25.07 -12.36 19.44
CA LEU A 302 26.50 -12.53 19.22
C LEU A 302 27.26 -12.86 20.53
N ASP A 303 26.88 -12.25 21.64
CA ASP A 303 27.47 -12.55 22.95
C ASP A 303 27.10 -13.97 23.43
N GLU A 304 25.85 -14.39 23.21
CA GLU A 304 25.40 -15.75 23.53
C GLU A 304 26.17 -16.80 22.71
N ILE A 305 26.34 -16.58 21.40
CA ILE A 305 27.12 -17.46 20.51
C ILE A 305 28.60 -17.47 20.91
N GLY A 306 29.16 -16.30 21.26
CA GLY A 306 30.53 -16.18 21.72
C GLY A 306 30.79 -16.96 22.99
N GLY A 307 29.82 -17.02 23.91
CA GLY A 307 29.89 -17.82 25.15
C GLY A 307 29.95 -19.33 24.92
N LEU A 308 29.49 -19.83 23.75
CA LEU A 308 29.57 -21.27 23.40
C LEU A 308 30.96 -21.73 22.94
N GLY A 309 31.93 -20.81 22.73
CA GLY A 309 33.33 -21.12 22.45
C GLY A 309 33.60 -21.76 21.06
N HIS A 310 32.62 -21.82 20.17
CA HIS A 310 32.74 -22.46 18.84
C HIS A 310 33.31 -21.50 17.77
N ILE A 311 33.36 -20.19 18.06
CA ILE A 311 33.81 -19.17 17.10
C ILE A 311 35.05 -18.47 17.66
N PRO A 312 36.13 -18.32 16.87
CA PRO A 312 37.33 -17.61 17.29
C PRO A 312 37.08 -16.15 17.69
N ALA A 313 37.82 -15.64 18.67
CA ALA A 313 37.64 -14.27 19.18
C ALA A 313 37.84 -13.18 18.10
N ASN A 314 38.70 -13.41 17.12
CA ASN A 314 38.90 -12.49 15.98
C ASN A 314 37.66 -12.40 15.06
N ALA A 315 36.98 -13.51 14.79
CA ALA A 315 35.75 -13.53 14.01
C ALA A 315 34.61 -12.83 14.76
N LEU A 316 34.48 -13.09 16.08
CA LEU A 316 33.50 -12.37 16.92
C LEU A 316 33.75 -10.86 16.95
N ALA A 317 35.06 -10.46 17.02
CA ALA A 317 35.42 -9.05 16.96
C ALA A 317 35.09 -8.39 15.62
N GLN A 318 35.28 -9.10 14.50
CA GLN A 318 34.89 -8.65 13.17
C GLN A 318 33.37 -8.50 13.06
N MET A 319 32.59 -9.49 13.51
CA MET A 319 31.12 -9.42 13.52
C MET A 319 30.60 -8.27 14.39
N ARG A 320 31.19 -8.05 15.59
CA ARG A 320 30.88 -6.88 16.41
C ARG A 320 31.24 -5.57 15.71
N GLY A 321 32.38 -5.53 15.04
CA GLY A 321 32.79 -4.39 14.22
C GLY A 321 31.80 -4.07 13.13
N ALA A 322 31.35 -5.09 12.39
CA ALA A 322 30.35 -4.94 11.32
C ALA A 322 28.98 -4.45 11.84
N ILE A 323 28.51 -4.94 13.00
CA ILE A 323 27.29 -4.46 13.62
C ILE A 323 27.44 -2.99 14.05
N ASN A 324 28.53 -2.64 14.76
CA ASN A 324 28.80 -1.28 15.18
C ASN A 324 29.07 -0.31 14.01
N GLN A 325 29.67 -0.80 12.93
CA GLN A 325 29.92 0.00 11.74
C GLN A 325 28.64 0.34 11.00
N ARG A 326 27.64 -0.55 10.98
CA ARG A 326 26.29 -0.23 10.47
C ARG A 326 25.66 0.92 11.26
N THR A 327 25.83 0.94 12.57
CA THR A 327 25.34 2.04 13.40
C THR A 327 26.10 3.34 13.16
N ARG A 328 27.40 3.27 12.82
CA ARG A 328 28.21 4.43 12.49
C ARG A 328 28.02 4.93 11.05
N LEU A 329 27.69 4.06 10.09
CA LEU A 329 27.38 4.46 8.71
C LEU A 329 26.06 5.23 8.61
N ASP A 330 25.16 5.09 9.58
CA ASP A 330 24.07 6.06 9.77
C ASP A 330 24.58 7.41 10.34
N LEU A 331 25.86 7.51 10.69
CA LEU A 331 26.46 8.70 11.28
C LEU A 331 27.74 9.21 10.57
N ASP A 332 28.52 8.39 9.86
CA ASP A 332 29.65 8.83 9.02
C ASP A 332 30.31 7.63 8.29
N ASP A 333 30.66 7.83 7.01
CA ASP A 333 31.36 6.87 6.14
C ASP A 333 32.82 6.61 6.52
N ALA A 334 33.28 5.37 6.41
CA ALA A 334 34.61 4.92 5.95
C ALA A 334 35.44 3.91 6.78
N ASP A 335 35.95 2.92 6.06
CA ASP A 335 37.25 2.22 5.99
C ASP A 335 37.55 0.86 6.67
N HIS A 336 37.60 -0.15 5.81
CA HIS A 336 38.55 -1.19 5.31
C HIS A 336 39.20 -2.29 6.20
N ALA A 337 39.01 -3.50 5.78
CA ALA A 337 39.87 -4.62 5.28
C ALA A 337 40.50 -5.72 6.17
N ALA A 338 40.27 -6.96 5.77
CA ALA A 338 41.12 -8.15 5.49
C ALA A 338 41.34 -9.34 6.44
N GLY A 339 41.10 -10.56 5.97
CA GLY A 339 42.02 -11.75 5.93
C GLY A 339 41.66 -13.12 6.56
N HIS A 340 41.42 -14.12 5.80
CA HIS A 340 41.38 -15.61 5.61
C HIS A 340 41.61 -16.64 6.76
N THR A 341 40.87 -17.78 6.86
CA THR A 341 41.03 -19.13 6.24
C THR A 341 40.28 -20.23 7.00
N GLY A 342 39.57 -21.15 6.29
CA GLY A 342 39.20 -22.52 6.70
C GLY A 342 37.74 -22.90 6.57
N LEU A 343 37.41 -23.87 5.66
CA LEU A 343 36.05 -24.31 5.29
C LEU A 343 35.09 -24.58 6.49
N THR A 344 35.55 -25.13 7.60
CA THR A 344 34.75 -25.41 8.81
C THR A 344 34.45 -24.14 9.63
N LEU A 345 35.33 -23.17 9.55
CA LEU A 345 35.16 -21.88 10.23
C LEU A 345 34.19 -20.98 9.46
N GLU A 346 34.24 -21.03 8.13
CA GLU A 346 33.31 -20.29 7.26
C GLU A 346 31.85 -20.72 7.46
N ASP A 347 31.62 -22.04 7.62
CA ASP A 347 30.26 -22.53 7.89
C ASP A 347 29.76 -22.07 9.26
N ALA A 348 30.60 -22.12 10.30
CA ALA A 348 30.22 -21.64 11.63
C ALA A 348 29.99 -20.12 11.68
N ILE A 349 30.79 -19.35 10.94
CA ILE A 349 30.60 -17.89 10.80
C ILE A 349 29.30 -17.59 10.06
N ARG A 350 29.01 -18.32 8.99
CA ARG A 350 27.78 -18.15 8.20
C ARG A 350 26.53 -18.46 9.01
N ASP A 351 26.56 -19.53 9.82
CA ASP A 351 25.46 -19.89 10.72
C ASP A 351 25.26 -18.82 11.81
N ALA A 352 26.34 -18.31 12.39
CA ALA A 352 26.27 -17.25 13.39
C ALA A 352 25.74 -15.94 12.81
N GLU A 353 26.16 -15.55 11.61
CA GLU A 353 25.64 -14.38 10.90
C GLU A 353 24.15 -14.52 10.62
N GLN A 354 23.69 -15.72 10.24
CA GLN A 354 22.29 -15.97 10.02
C GLN A 354 21.47 -15.84 11.30
N GLN A 355 21.95 -16.40 12.43
CA GLN A 355 21.28 -16.27 13.72
C GLN A 355 21.18 -14.80 14.19
N VAL A 356 22.25 -14.02 14.03
CA VAL A 356 22.29 -12.60 14.35
C VAL A 356 21.26 -11.83 13.51
N ARG A 357 21.19 -12.10 12.21
CA ARG A 357 20.21 -11.47 11.31
C ARG A 357 18.77 -11.83 11.66
N GLU A 358 18.52 -13.11 11.98
CA GLU A 358 17.21 -13.55 12.42
C GLU A 358 16.75 -12.87 13.72
N ALA A 359 17.67 -12.76 14.71
CA ALA A 359 17.39 -12.07 15.97
C ALA A 359 17.02 -10.58 15.74
N SER A 360 17.74 -9.89 14.85
CA SER A 360 17.45 -8.50 14.50
C SER A 360 16.04 -8.36 13.86
N ARG A 361 15.69 -9.25 12.93
CA ARG A 361 14.36 -9.25 12.29
C ARG A 361 13.25 -9.54 13.28
N GLU A 362 13.47 -10.49 14.19
CA GLU A 362 12.49 -10.82 15.23
C GLU A 362 12.27 -9.67 16.21
N ALA A 363 13.32 -8.94 16.58
CA ALA A 363 13.19 -7.76 17.42
C ALA A 363 12.31 -6.69 16.74
N VAL A 364 12.55 -6.41 15.47
CA VAL A 364 11.72 -5.45 14.71
C VAL A 364 10.29 -5.97 14.52
N ALA A 365 10.10 -7.28 14.32
CA ALA A 365 8.77 -7.88 14.23
C ALA A 365 8.00 -7.76 15.55
N ARG A 366 8.65 -8.02 16.69
CA ARG A 366 8.06 -7.82 18.02
C ARG A 366 7.63 -6.38 18.28
N LEU A 367 8.43 -5.39 17.85
CA LEU A 367 8.06 -3.98 17.95
C LEU A 367 6.79 -3.65 17.16
N ARG A 368 6.62 -4.23 15.98
CA ARG A 368 5.39 -4.08 15.19
C ARG A 368 4.21 -4.77 15.85
N ASP A 369 4.39 -6.01 16.29
CA ASP A 369 3.31 -6.83 16.88
C ASP A 369 2.82 -6.23 18.21
N ASN A 370 3.70 -5.53 18.93
CA ASN A 370 3.37 -4.77 20.13
C ASN A 370 2.89 -3.33 19.84
N GLU A 371 2.62 -2.99 18.56
CA GLU A 371 2.16 -1.67 18.13
C GLU A 371 3.11 -0.50 18.50
N VAL A 372 4.39 -0.78 18.77
CA VAL A 372 5.42 0.22 19.11
C VAL A 372 5.88 0.97 17.85
N ILE A 373 5.90 0.27 16.69
CA ILE A 373 6.23 0.84 15.39
C ILE A 373 5.12 0.55 14.38
N GLY A 374 4.89 1.49 13.47
CA GLY A 374 3.92 1.31 12.38
C GLY A 374 4.47 0.45 11.22
N ASP A 375 3.56 -0.12 10.42
CA ASP A 375 3.89 -0.96 9.27
C ASP A 375 4.83 -0.30 8.24
N ALA A 376 4.79 1.02 8.11
CA ALA A 376 5.67 1.76 7.20
C ALA A 376 7.12 1.72 7.68
N VAL A 377 7.35 1.94 8.99
CA VAL A 377 8.68 1.85 9.62
C VAL A 377 9.17 0.41 9.60
N PHE A 378 8.31 -0.54 9.95
CA PHE A 378 8.62 -1.95 9.88
C PHE A 378 9.15 -2.36 8.49
N ARG A 379 8.39 -2.05 7.42
CA ARG A 379 8.81 -2.39 6.04
C ARG A 379 10.12 -1.72 5.65
N LYS A 380 10.36 -0.46 6.08
CA LYS A 380 11.60 0.26 5.78
C LYS A 380 12.79 -0.44 6.43
N VAL A 381 12.74 -0.68 7.74
CA VAL A 381 13.85 -1.30 8.48
C VAL A 381 14.13 -2.72 8.00
N ILE A 382 13.09 -3.52 7.74
CA ILE A 382 13.27 -4.88 7.19
C ILE A 382 13.88 -4.83 5.78
N SER A 383 13.44 -3.89 4.92
CA SER A 383 14.01 -3.74 3.57
C SER A 383 15.50 -3.38 3.62
N ASP A 384 15.90 -2.52 4.55
CA ASP A 384 17.30 -2.15 4.73
C ASP A 384 18.14 -3.34 5.22
N LEU A 385 17.63 -4.13 6.19
CA LEU A 385 18.29 -5.36 6.66
C LEU A 385 18.42 -6.40 5.55
N ASP A 386 17.43 -6.52 4.66
CA ASP A 386 17.44 -7.44 3.53
C ASP A 386 18.41 -6.98 2.42
N LEU A 387 18.50 -5.68 2.14
CA LEU A 387 19.47 -5.12 1.19
C LEU A 387 20.91 -5.36 1.66
N ASP A 388 21.17 -5.19 2.94
CA ASP A 388 22.46 -5.47 3.54
C ASP A 388 22.85 -6.96 3.43
N GLU A 389 21.87 -7.87 3.61
CA GLU A 389 22.14 -9.29 3.43
C GLU A 389 22.49 -9.64 1.98
N VAL A 390 21.75 -9.09 1.01
CA VAL A 390 22.00 -9.30 -0.42
C VAL A 390 23.38 -8.76 -0.81
N ARG A 391 23.76 -7.59 -0.33
CA ARG A 391 25.05 -6.98 -0.58
C ARG A 391 26.22 -7.82 -0.03
N ASN A 392 26.04 -8.39 1.17
CA ASN A 392 27.07 -9.24 1.79
C ASN A 392 27.18 -10.64 1.15
N ILE A 393 26.15 -11.10 0.39
CA ILE A 393 26.21 -12.36 -0.37
C ILE A 393 27.02 -12.17 -1.67
N ASP A 394 26.91 -10.99 -2.30
CA ASP A 394 27.60 -10.70 -3.57
C ASP A 394 29.08 -10.24 -3.33
N GLU A 395 29.38 -9.72 -2.15
CA GLU A 395 30.74 -9.46 -1.64
C GLU A 395 30.89 -10.20 -0.29
N PRO A 396 31.35 -11.45 -0.28
CA PRO A 396 31.67 -12.10 0.99
C PRO A 396 32.74 -11.29 1.70
N ILE A 397 32.46 -10.93 2.95
CA ILE A 397 33.45 -10.28 3.83
C ILE A 397 34.52 -11.32 4.11
N ILE A 398 35.51 -11.42 3.23
CA ILE A 398 36.78 -12.15 3.46
C ILE A 398 37.90 -11.13 3.56
#